data_c05f0ff433bca9c6e7e40bdee4db056b
#
_entry.id   c05f0ff433bca9c6e7e40bdee4db056b
#
_cell.length_a   1.000
_cell.length_b   1.000
_cell.length_c   1.000
_cell.angle_alpha   90.00
_cell.angle_beta   90.00
_cell.angle_gamma   90.00
#
_symmetry.space_group_name_H-M   'P 1'
#
loop_
_entity.id
_entity.type
_entity.pdbx_description
1 polymer ?
#
loop_
_entity_poly.entity_id
_entity_poly.type
_entity_poly.pdbx_seq_one_letter_code
_entity_poly.pdbx_strand_id
1 'polypeptide(L)'
;NQSLISATGNAYDPIENIALHGDGKTTRFDIPSDISMINKIEYRDKISSKRIHACATTFDEVSAPTGFTLSLDTKDKKQGTQSLKIALAAGASAGAFIADSITSTDISAYDTIEMWIKVTGIGSALVAGNIKLHLDDGTVTADGSDKESLNLPAISPDTWTFARMSLANPEVDTAIVSVGLEHDADLGAGVTIWIDDIVAVANDTAEWETLPRRNWRIDKEARDLILTRDGQDTIGYHLMKIKGGDKPALLGSDDTGTEVSENFVIANTVNLALISTSGGPATDPDAKRQLSAYWAAQTERARKALPFLVNARSVE
;
A
#
# COMPACT_ATOMS: atom_id res chain seq x y z
N ASN A 1 25.36 2.84 -8.02
CA ASN A 1 23.91 2.79 -8.22
C ASN A 1 23.33 4.10 -8.76
N GLN A 2 23.68 5.29 -8.23
CA GLN A 2 23.16 6.54 -8.81
C GLN A 2 23.60 6.74 -10.27
N SER A 3 24.81 6.33 -10.63
CA SER A 3 25.27 6.38 -12.01
C SER A 3 24.54 5.38 -12.93
N LEU A 4 24.17 4.21 -12.40
CA LEU A 4 23.38 3.21 -13.12
C LEU A 4 21.97 3.69 -13.40
N ILE A 5 21.30 4.28 -12.40
CA ILE A 5 19.98 4.87 -12.55
C ILE A 5 20.00 6.01 -13.57
N SER A 6 21.02 6.88 -13.52
CA SER A 6 21.21 7.97 -14.48
C SER A 6 21.44 7.47 -15.91
N ALA A 7 22.20 6.37 -16.05
CA ALA A 7 22.53 5.81 -17.37
C ALA A 7 21.35 5.03 -17.99
N THR A 8 20.51 4.41 -17.17
CA THR A 8 19.38 3.61 -17.68
C THR A 8 18.10 4.41 -17.82
N GLY A 9 17.97 5.54 -17.15
CA GLY A 9 16.79 6.42 -17.20
C GLY A 9 15.49 5.79 -16.66
N ASN A 10 15.41 4.46 -16.48
CA ASN A 10 14.21 3.72 -16.09
C ASN A 10 14.51 2.42 -15.32
N ALA A 11 15.65 2.31 -14.65
CA ALA A 11 15.94 1.16 -13.81
C ALA A 11 15.23 1.31 -12.45
N TYR A 12 13.92 1.17 -12.47
CA TYR A 12 13.08 1.13 -11.28
C TYR A 12 12.38 -0.22 -11.21
N ASP A 13 12.32 -0.78 -10.01
CA ASP A 13 11.48 -1.94 -9.77
C ASP A 13 10.01 -1.57 -9.93
N PRO A 14 9.24 -2.37 -10.66
CA PRO A 14 7.82 -2.14 -10.78
C PRO A 14 7.15 -2.41 -9.43
N ILE A 15 6.49 -1.40 -8.89
CA ILE A 15 5.73 -1.52 -7.65
C ILE A 15 4.27 -1.22 -7.93
N GLU A 16 3.42 -2.06 -7.38
CA GLU A 16 2.00 -1.88 -7.33
C GLU A 16 1.57 -1.72 -5.88
N ASN A 17 1.27 -0.50 -5.47
CA ASN A 17 0.74 -0.23 -4.16
C ASN A 17 -0.77 0.02 -4.28
N ILE A 18 -1.53 -0.86 -3.65
CA ILE A 18 -2.97 -0.83 -3.66
C ILE A 18 -3.41 -0.07 -2.43
N ALA A 19 -4.49 0.68 -2.59
CA ALA A 19 -5.38 0.95 -1.50
C ALA A 19 -5.31 2.34 -0.89
N LEU A 20 -5.75 3.24 -1.69
CA LEU A 20 -6.29 4.48 -1.19
C LEU A 20 -7.77 4.50 -1.56
N HIS A 21 -8.66 4.49 -0.57
CA HIS A 21 -10.07 4.71 -0.83
C HIS A 21 -10.36 6.19 -0.97
N GLY A 22 -11.07 6.56 -2.03
CA GLY A 22 -11.64 7.88 -2.14
C GLY A 22 -12.77 8.05 -1.11
N ASP A 23 -12.83 9.19 -0.43
CA ASP A 23 -13.92 9.59 0.47
C ASP A 23 -14.84 10.66 -0.15
N GLY A 24 -14.63 10.95 -1.43
CA GLY A 24 -15.32 12.03 -2.14
C GLY A 24 -14.93 13.43 -1.66
N LYS A 25 -13.99 13.58 -0.74
CA LYS A 25 -13.58 14.85 -0.13
C LYS A 25 -12.07 15.05 -0.12
N THR A 26 -11.32 14.00 0.18
CA THR A 26 -9.85 14.05 0.23
C THR A 26 -9.26 14.20 -1.16
N THR A 27 -8.41 15.20 -1.33
CA THR A 27 -7.74 15.50 -2.60
C THR A 27 -6.25 15.21 -2.55
N ARG A 28 -5.69 14.94 -1.36
CA ARG A 28 -4.26 14.67 -1.15
C ARG A 28 -4.09 13.32 -0.51
N PHE A 29 -3.19 12.52 -1.06
CA PHE A 29 -2.88 11.17 -0.61
C PHE A 29 -1.37 11.02 -0.52
N ASP A 30 -0.87 10.50 0.59
CA ASP A 30 0.55 10.22 0.76
C ASP A 30 1.00 9.19 -0.28
N ILE A 31 2.12 9.47 -0.95
CA ILE A 31 2.75 8.50 -1.84
C ILE A 31 3.55 7.54 -0.97
N PRO A 32 3.29 6.21 -1.06
CA PRO A 32 4.05 5.21 -0.32
C PRO A 32 5.56 5.38 -0.47
N SER A 33 6.32 5.11 0.59
CA SER A 33 7.77 5.33 0.64
C SER A 33 8.56 4.48 -0.37
N ASP A 34 8.00 3.34 -0.72
CA ASP A 34 8.50 2.37 -1.70
C ASP A 34 8.27 2.79 -3.16
N ILE A 35 7.49 3.84 -3.41
CA ILE A 35 7.27 4.38 -4.75
C ILE A 35 8.07 5.68 -4.94
N SER A 36 9.11 5.62 -5.76
CA SER A 36 9.91 6.79 -6.15
C SER A 36 9.42 7.46 -7.44
N MET A 37 8.73 6.72 -8.29
CA MET A 37 8.17 7.21 -9.56
C MET A 37 6.79 6.63 -9.79
N ILE A 38 5.79 7.48 -10.04
CA ILE A 38 4.44 7.03 -10.39
C ILE A 38 4.32 6.95 -11.91
N ASN A 39 4.00 5.76 -12.41
CA ASN A 39 3.76 5.49 -13.82
C ASN A 39 2.31 5.74 -14.20
N LYS A 40 1.38 5.20 -13.41
CA LYS A 40 -0.07 5.37 -13.60
C LYS A 40 -0.82 5.23 -12.29
N ILE A 41 -2.03 5.74 -12.30
CA ILE A 41 -3.00 5.56 -11.24
C ILE A 41 -4.19 4.85 -11.85
N GLU A 42 -4.66 3.84 -11.18
CA GLU A 42 -5.85 3.09 -11.58
C GLU A 42 -6.89 3.19 -10.47
N TYR A 43 -8.14 3.09 -10.83
CA TYR A 43 -9.26 3.05 -9.91
C TYR A 43 -10.27 1.99 -10.35
N ARG A 44 -11.09 1.52 -9.41
CA ARG A 44 -12.19 0.61 -9.72
C ARG A 44 -13.48 1.38 -9.88
N ASP A 45 -14.41 0.84 -10.67
CA ASP A 45 -15.70 1.46 -10.97
C ASP A 45 -16.57 1.67 -9.71
N LYS A 46 -17.40 2.70 -9.77
CA LYS A 46 -18.27 3.22 -8.71
C LYS A 46 -19.23 2.23 -8.08
N ILE A 47 -19.65 1.24 -8.83
CA ILE A 47 -20.70 0.30 -8.43
C ILE A 47 -20.18 -0.73 -7.42
N SER A 48 -18.87 -0.81 -7.21
CA SER A 48 -18.22 -1.94 -6.57
C SER A 48 -17.81 -1.75 -5.11
N SER A 49 -18.08 -0.63 -4.48
CA SER A 49 -17.67 -0.43 -3.08
C SER A 49 -18.70 0.33 -2.24
N LYS A 50 -18.82 -0.03 -0.96
CA LYS A 50 -19.65 0.64 0.01
C LYS A 50 -18.91 0.80 1.34
N ARG A 51 -18.76 2.04 1.81
CA ARG A 51 -18.13 2.29 3.09
C ARG A 51 -19.03 1.81 4.22
N ILE A 52 -18.48 0.97 5.08
CA ILE A 52 -19.11 0.48 6.31
C ILE A 52 -18.82 1.47 7.43
N HIS A 53 -17.53 1.79 7.66
CA HIS A 53 -17.11 2.69 8.71
C HIS A 53 -15.87 3.50 8.31
N ALA A 54 -15.91 4.80 8.58
CA ALA A 54 -14.80 5.71 8.22
C ALA A 54 -13.69 5.77 9.29
N CYS A 55 -13.86 5.09 10.44
CA CYS A 55 -12.97 5.15 11.61
C CYS A 55 -12.68 6.60 12.08
N ALA A 56 -13.63 7.50 11.85
CA ALA A 56 -13.56 8.90 12.24
C ALA A 56 -14.28 9.19 13.56
N THR A 57 -14.79 8.17 14.23
CA THR A 57 -15.38 8.15 15.56
C THR A 57 -14.73 7.06 16.40
N THR A 58 -14.78 7.16 17.71
CA THR A 58 -14.40 6.07 18.59
C THR A 58 -15.48 5.01 18.60
N PHE A 59 -15.11 3.75 18.72
CA PHE A 59 -16.06 2.66 18.88
C PHE A 59 -16.68 2.75 20.26
N ASP A 60 -18.00 2.85 20.35
CA ASP A 60 -18.72 3.11 21.60
C ASP A 60 -19.97 2.23 21.84
N GLU A 61 -20.25 1.25 20.96
CA GLU A 61 -21.36 0.33 21.13
C GLU A 61 -21.21 -0.53 22.38
N VAL A 62 -19.98 -0.97 22.68
CA VAL A 62 -19.65 -1.68 23.89
C VAL A 62 -18.58 -0.91 24.67
N SER A 63 -18.65 -0.96 26.00
CA SER A 63 -17.61 -0.34 26.84
C SER A 63 -16.27 -0.96 26.54
N ALA A 64 -15.25 -0.10 26.33
CA ALA A 64 -13.90 -0.56 26.08
C ALA A 64 -13.44 -1.52 27.21
N PRO A 65 -12.88 -2.69 26.87
CA PRO A 65 -12.40 -3.64 27.87
C PRO A 65 -11.29 -3.07 28.73
N THR A 66 -11.05 -3.68 29.89
CA THR A 66 -9.92 -3.30 30.75
C THR A 66 -8.61 -3.35 29.96
N GLY A 67 -7.82 -2.30 30.05
CA GLY A 67 -6.55 -2.18 29.34
C GLY A 67 -6.67 -1.60 27.91
N PHE A 68 -7.86 -1.24 27.44
CA PHE A 68 -8.05 -0.56 26.16
C PHE A 68 -8.30 0.94 26.37
N THR A 69 -7.62 1.76 25.58
CA THR A 69 -7.89 3.20 25.52
C THR A 69 -8.14 3.58 24.05
N LEU A 70 -9.36 4.07 23.78
CA LEU A 70 -9.76 4.50 22.45
C LEU A 70 -9.57 6.02 22.30
N SER A 71 -9.05 6.42 21.17
CA SER A 71 -8.89 7.83 20.81
C SER A 71 -8.85 7.98 19.29
N LEU A 72 -8.86 9.22 18.81
CA LEU A 72 -8.76 9.53 17.39
C LEU A 72 -7.40 10.16 17.11
N ASP A 73 -6.77 9.75 16.01
CA ASP A 73 -5.47 10.28 15.57
C ASP A 73 -5.62 11.04 14.25
N THR A 74 -5.28 12.33 14.28
CA THR A 74 -5.33 13.21 13.10
C THR A 74 -4.03 13.19 12.30
N LYS A 75 -2.95 12.65 12.88
CA LYS A 75 -1.63 12.62 12.26
C LYS A 75 -1.37 11.31 11.54
N ASP A 76 -1.68 10.20 12.21
CA ASP A 76 -1.44 8.85 11.69
C ASP A 76 -2.75 8.26 11.15
N LYS A 77 -3.01 8.49 9.88
CA LYS A 77 -4.24 8.07 9.17
C LYS A 77 -3.94 7.76 7.72
N LYS A 78 -4.85 7.09 7.05
CA LYS A 78 -4.80 6.81 5.61
C LYS A 78 -5.85 7.58 4.83
N GLN A 79 -7.04 7.74 5.40
CA GLN A 79 -8.17 8.37 4.73
C GLN A 79 -8.82 9.46 5.61
N GLY A 80 -9.55 10.36 4.98
CA GLY A 80 -10.36 11.33 5.68
C GLY A 80 -9.57 12.27 6.60
N THR A 81 -10.13 12.56 7.79
CA THR A 81 -9.59 13.52 8.74
C THR A 81 -8.81 12.89 9.89
N GLN A 82 -9.10 11.65 10.24
CA GLN A 82 -8.54 10.94 11.39
C GLN A 82 -8.74 9.43 11.26
N SER A 83 -8.00 8.65 12.03
CA SER A 83 -8.14 7.22 12.20
C SER A 83 -8.51 6.87 13.64
N LEU A 84 -9.11 5.71 13.88
CA LEU A 84 -9.31 5.18 15.21
C LEU A 84 -8.00 4.60 15.74
N LYS A 85 -7.61 5.04 16.93
CA LYS A 85 -6.42 4.59 17.65
C LYS A 85 -6.82 3.85 18.91
N ILE A 86 -6.30 2.65 19.08
CA ILE A 86 -6.54 1.75 20.19
C ILE A 86 -5.21 1.47 20.89
N ALA A 87 -5.02 1.98 22.09
CA ALA A 87 -3.82 1.70 22.89
C ALA A 87 -4.11 0.59 23.88
N LEU A 88 -3.25 -0.43 23.93
CA LEU A 88 -3.33 -1.57 24.84
C LEU A 88 -2.36 -1.38 26.00
N ALA A 89 -2.89 -1.49 27.22
CA ALA A 89 -2.13 -1.43 28.47
C ALA A 89 -2.03 -2.82 29.11
N ALA A 90 -1.32 -2.91 30.22
CA ALA A 90 -1.30 -4.11 31.05
C ALA A 90 -2.74 -4.48 31.47
N GLY A 91 -3.12 -5.75 31.28
CA GLY A 91 -4.46 -6.25 31.54
C GLY A 91 -5.37 -6.35 30.31
N ALA A 92 -4.94 -5.90 29.14
CA ALA A 92 -5.59 -6.27 27.89
C ALA A 92 -5.40 -7.78 27.68
N SER A 93 -6.49 -8.53 27.61
CA SER A 93 -6.45 -10.00 27.45
C SER A 93 -6.91 -10.41 26.06
N ALA A 94 -6.41 -11.54 25.60
CA ALA A 94 -6.89 -12.17 24.37
C ALA A 94 -8.40 -12.40 24.42
N GLY A 95 -9.08 -12.27 23.31
CA GLY A 95 -10.53 -12.32 23.17
C GLY A 95 -11.26 -11.04 23.56
N ALA A 96 -10.54 -9.99 23.97
CA ALA A 96 -11.15 -8.69 24.21
C ALA A 96 -11.47 -7.97 22.89
N PHE A 97 -12.61 -7.32 22.84
CA PHE A 97 -13.08 -6.65 21.62
C PHE A 97 -13.68 -5.28 21.92
N ILE A 98 -13.76 -4.47 20.87
CA ILE A 98 -14.47 -3.18 20.84
C ILE A 98 -15.41 -3.18 19.67
N ALA A 99 -16.50 -2.46 19.76
CA ALA A 99 -17.50 -2.37 18.68
C ALA A 99 -18.10 -0.96 18.58
N ASP A 100 -18.60 -0.65 17.39
CA ASP A 100 -19.35 0.56 17.09
C ASP A 100 -20.64 0.25 16.37
N SER A 101 -21.67 1.00 16.71
CA SER A 101 -22.96 0.95 16.00
C SER A 101 -22.88 1.77 14.73
N ILE A 102 -23.33 1.19 13.64
CA ILE A 102 -23.40 1.86 12.34
C ILE A 102 -24.85 1.98 11.85
N THR A 103 -25.06 2.91 10.92
CA THR A 103 -26.32 2.92 10.20
C THR A 103 -26.49 1.63 9.42
N SER A 104 -27.66 0.99 9.53
CA SER A 104 -27.97 -0.27 8.85
C SER A 104 -27.51 -0.22 7.38
N THR A 105 -26.64 -1.13 7.04
CA THR A 105 -25.95 -1.17 5.76
C THR A 105 -26.10 -2.54 5.12
N ASP A 106 -26.69 -2.57 3.95
CA ASP A 106 -26.77 -3.77 3.11
C ASP A 106 -25.46 -3.95 2.34
N ILE A 107 -24.76 -5.05 2.62
CA ILE A 107 -23.53 -5.44 1.94
C ILE A 107 -23.67 -6.75 1.16
N SER A 108 -24.88 -7.25 0.94
CA SER A 108 -25.14 -8.52 0.26
C SER A 108 -24.67 -8.57 -1.21
N ALA A 109 -24.42 -7.42 -1.82
CA ALA A 109 -23.87 -7.31 -3.18
C ALA A 109 -22.34 -7.31 -3.22
N TYR A 110 -21.67 -7.46 -2.07
CA TYR A 110 -20.22 -7.39 -1.93
C TYR A 110 -19.72 -8.72 -1.37
N ASP A 111 -18.47 -9.05 -1.61
CA ASP A 111 -17.88 -10.32 -1.19
C ASP A 111 -16.55 -10.18 -0.45
N THR A 112 -16.07 -8.97 -0.34
CA THR A 112 -14.77 -8.66 0.28
C THR A 112 -14.90 -7.44 1.18
N ILE A 113 -14.28 -7.49 2.35
CA ILE A 113 -14.06 -6.32 3.19
C ILE A 113 -12.61 -5.88 3.05
N GLU A 114 -12.42 -4.58 2.88
CA GLU A 114 -11.11 -3.94 2.82
C GLU A 114 -11.00 -2.89 3.92
N MET A 115 -9.81 -2.80 4.55
CA MET A 115 -9.53 -1.79 5.56
C MET A 115 -8.03 -1.53 5.69
N TRP A 116 -7.68 -0.41 6.28
CA TRP A 116 -6.31 -0.14 6.69
C TRP A 116 -6.10 -0.44 8.16
N ILE A 117 -4.97 -1.08 8.46
CA ILE A 117 -4.55 -1.35 9.83
C ILE A 117 -3.05 -1.09 9.99
N LYS A 118 -2.67 -0.55 11.14
CA LYS A 118 -1.28 -0.38 11.55
C LYS A 118 -1.14 -0.82 13.00
N VAL A 119 -0.09 -1.55 13.31
CA VAL A 119 0.20 -1.99 14.68
C VAL A 119 1.64 -1.62 15.03
N THR A 120 1.82 -0.97 16.18
CA THR A 120 3.14 -0.61 16.71
C THR A 120 3.35 -1.19 18.09
N GLY A 121 4.60 -1.23 18.56
CA GLY A 121 4.93 -1.81 19.87
C GLY A 121 5.02 -3.33 19.87
N ILE A 122 5.00 -3.97 18.70
CA ILE A 122 5.21 -5.42 18.54
C ILE A 122 6.63 -5.69 18.01
N GLY A 123 7.28 -6.73 18.53
CA GLY A 123 8.65 -7.10 18.15
C GLY A 123 8.76 -7.91 16.85
N SER A 124 7.66 -8.45 16.36
CA SER A 124 7.58 -9.27 15.14
C SER A 124 6.22 -9.08 14.47
N ALA A 125 6.11 -9.47 13.20
CA ALA A 125 4.83 -9.45 12.48
C ALA A 125 3.77 -10.30 13.19
N LEU A 126 2.53 -9.80 13.23
CA LEU A 126 1.40 -10.58 13.70
C LEU A 126 1.04 -11.65 12.68
N VAL A 127 0.65 -12.80 13.17
CA VAL A 127 0.15 -13.90 12.33
C VAL A 127 -1.28 -13.58 11.91
N ALA A 128 -1.70 -14.07 10.75
CA ALA A 128 -3.08 -13.95 10.30
C ALA A 128 -4.06 -14.52 11.36
N GLY A 129 -5.13 -13.78 11.63
CA GLY A 129 -6.13 -14.13 12.63
C GLY A 129 -5.83 -13.68 14.06
N ASN A 130 -4.64 -13.11 14.36
CA ASN A 130 -4.39 -12.49 15.67
C ASN A 130 -5.31 -11.30 15.96
N ILE A 131 -5.82 -10.67 14.91
CA ILE A 131 -6.84 -9.64 14.95
C ILE A 131 -7.96 -10.07 14.04
N LYS A 132 -9.21 -9.90 14.48
CA LYS A 132 -10.42 -10.23 13.72
C LYS A 132 -11.30 -9.00 13.60
N LEU A 133 -11.99 -8.90 12.47
CA LEU A 133 -13.07 -7.94 12.24
C LEU A 133 -14.40 -8.70 12.32
N HIS A 134 -15.34 -8.15 13.06
CA HIS A 134 -16.68 -8.70 13.23
C HIS A 134 -17.71 -7.75 12.63
N LEU A 135 -18.70 -8.31 11.94
CA LEU A 135 -19.86 -7.58 11.41
C LEU A 135 -21.13 -8.29 11.88
N ASP A 136 -22.14 -7.55 12.31
CA ASP A 136 -23.38 -8.15 12.80
C ASP A 136 -24.61 -7.30 12.48
N ASP A 137 -25.79 -7.93 12.52
CA ASP A 137 -27.11 -7.29 12.44
C ASP A 137 -27.69 -6.92 13.83
N GLY A 138 -26.91 -7.14 14.88
CA GLY A 138 -27.14 -6.77 16.27
C GLY A 138 -25.86 -6.22 16.90
N THR A 139 -25.72 -6.35 18.21
CA THR A 139 -24.51 -5.99 18.93
C THR A 139 -23.42 -7.03 18.68
N VAL A 140 -22.26 -6.58 18.20
CA VAL A 140 -21.09 -7.45 18.05
C VAL A 140 -20.62 -7.96 19.42
N THR A 141 -20.52 -9.26 19.58
CA THR A 141 -20.17 -9.88 20.88
C THR A 141 -18.88 -10.66 20.86
N ALA A 142 -18.26 -10.89 19.71
CA ALA A 142 -17.06 -11.71 19.52
C ALA A 142 -17.18 -13.14 20.09
N ASP A 143 -18.42 -13.66 20.18
CA ASP A 143 -18.71 -14.99 20.68
C ASP A 143 -18.92 -16.05 19.59
N GLY A 144 -18.69 -15.65 18.32
CA GLY A 144 -18.87 -16.48 17.14
C GLY A 144 -20.31 -16.57 16.66
N SER A 145 -21.22 -15.77 17.22
CA SER A 145 -22.60 -15.63 16.74
C SER A 145 -22.77 -14.53 15.71
N ASP A 146 -21.72 -13.73 15.47
CA ASP A 146 -21.73 -12.65 14.50
C ASP A 146 -22.03 -13.15 13.07
N LYS A 147 -22.62 -12.28 12.24
CA LYS A 147 -22.85 -12.60 10.82
C LYS A 147 -21.57 -12.95 10.10
N GLU A 148 -20.55 -12.14 10.30
CA GLU A 148 -19.23 -12.33 9.73
C GLU A 148 -18.14 -12.15 10.80
N SER A 149 -17.23 -13.13 10.88
CA SER A 149 -16.03 -13.08 11.71
C SER A 149 -14.80 -13.27 10.81
N LEU A 150 -14.10 -12.20 10.51
CA LEU A 150 -13.10 -12.11 9.47
C LEU A 150 -11.69 -12.03 10.05
N ASN A 151 -10.86 -13.01 9.75
CA ASN A 151 -9.44 -12.99 10.14
C ASN A 151 -8.68 -11.96 9.31
N LEU A 152 -8.02 -11.00 9.96
CA LEU A 152 -7.11 -10.10 9.29
C LEU A 152 -5.86 -10.86 8.80
N PRO A 153 -5.25 -10.45 7.69
CA PRO A 153 -3.98 -11.02 7.22
C PRO A 153 -2.84 -10.76 8.21
N ALA A 154 -1.67 -11.33 7.93
CA ALA A 154 -0.46 -11.00 8.70
C ALA A 154 -0.13 -9.51 8.61
N ILE A 155 0.25 -8.90 9.74
CA ILE A 155 0.48 -7.45 9.85
C ILE A 155 1.93 -7.21 10.23
N SER A 156 2.65 -6.44 9.40
CA SER A 156 4.01 -6.02 9.69
C SER A 156 4.05 -4.90 10.73
N PRO A 157 5.06 -4.87 11.63
CA PRO A 157 5.20 -3.80 12.61
C PRO A 157 5.35 -2.43 11.97
N ASP A 158 4.82 -1.40 12.63
CA ASP A 158 5.05 0.03 12.35
C ASP A 158 4.64 0.51 10.95
N THR A 159 4.03 -0.34 10.14
CA THR A 159 3.60 -0.02 8.79
C THR A 159 2.10 -0.17 8.61
N TRP A 160 1.51 0.72 7.82
CA TRP A 160 0.12 0.57 7.42
C TRP A 160 -0.02 -0.62 6.47
N THR A 161 -0.81 -1.60 6.87
CA THR A 161 -1.15 -2.79 6.09
C THR A 161 -2.56 -2.64 5.53
N PHE A 162 -2.71 -2.89 4.26
CA PHE A 162 -4.02 -3.00 3.63
C PHE A 162 -4.54 -4.42 3.80
N ALA A 163 -5.60 -4.58 4.57
CA ALA A 163 -6.21 -5.87 4.83
C ALA A 163 -7.40 -6.10 3.88
N ARG A 164 -7.43 -7.28 3.26
CA ARG A 164 -8.57 -7.78 2.48
C ARG A 164 -9.02 -9.09 3.07
N MET A 165 -10.32 -9.21 3.27
CA MET A 165 -10.94 -10.37 3.88
C MET A 165 -12.19 -10.74 3.08
N SER A 166 -12.34 -12.01 2.71
CA SER A 166 -13.52 -12.48 1.99
C SER A 166 -14.67 -12.69 2.98
N LEU A 167 -15.86 -12.22 2.63
CA LEU A 167 -17.10 -12.53 3.32
C LEU A 167 -17.44 -14.01 3.10
N ALA A 168 -18.00 -14.66 4.13
CA ALA A 168 -18.33 -16.06 4.05
C ALA A 168 -19.70 -16.31 3.38
N ASN A 169 -20.71 -15.52 3.76
CA ASN A 169 -22.07 -15.66 3.27
C ASN A 169 -22.71 -14.30 2.99
N PRO A 170 -22.14 -13.50 2.07
CA PRO A 170 -22.58 -12.11 1.87
C PRO A 170 -24.06 -11.96 1.54
N GLU A 171 -24.69 -12.97 0.95
CA GLU A 171 -26.12 -12.93 0.58
C GLU A 171 -27.07 -12.76 1.75
N VAL A 172 -26.62 -13.03 2.99
CA VAL A 172 -27.42 -12.84 4.20
C VAL A 172 -27.11 -11.53 4.93
N ASP A 173 -26.11 -10.78 4.48
CA ASP A 173 -25.61 -9.54 5.10
C ASP A 173 -26.38 -8.30 4.63
N THR A 174 -27.71 -8.40 4.72
CA THR A 174 -28.62 -7.36 4.19
C THR A 174 -28.80 -6.16 5.12
N ALA A 175 -28.40 -6.26 6.38
CA ALA A 175 -28.68 -5.23 7.39
C ALA A 175 -27.61 -5.21 8.50
N ILE A 176 -26.34 -5.03 8.13
CA ILE A 176 -25.25 -4.87 9.11
C ILE A 176 -25.44 -3.56 9.87
N VAL A 177 -25.51 -3.64 11.20
CA VAL A 177 -25.73 -2.49 12.10
C VAL A 177 -24.57 -2.27 13.08
N SER A 178 -23.64 -3.21 13.18
CA SER A 178 -22.45 -3.05 14.02
C SER A 178 -21.18 -3.59 13.37
N VAL A 179 -20.06 -3.02 13.78
CA VAL A 179 -18.71 -3.40 13.38
C VAL A 179 -17.82 -3.49 14.61
N GLY A 180 -17.07 -4.58 14.75
CA GLY A 180 -16.20 -4.79 15.91
C GLY A 180 -14.78 -5.23 15.51
N LEU A 181 -13.84 -4.99 16.41
CA LEU A 181 -12.48 -5.47 16.32
C LEU A 181 -12.13 -6.27 17.57
N GLU A 182 -11.69 -7.50 17.36
CA GLU A 182 -11.20 -8.40 18.41
C GLU A 182 -9.69 -8.57 18.30
N HIS A 183 -9.00 -8.54 19.43
CA HIS A 183 -7.64 -9.06 19.48
C HIS A 183 -7.64 -10.48 20.06
N ASP A 184 -7.57 -11.47 19.19
CA ASP A 184 -7.70 -12.89 19.53
C ASP A 184 -6.43 -13.47 20.19
N ALA A 185 -5.28 -12.86 19.98
CA ALA A 185 -4.02 -13.22 20.60
C ALA A 185 -3.59 -12.19 21.65
N ASP A 186 -2.89 -12.61 22.70
CA ASP A 186 -2.27 -11.68 23.64
C ASP A 186 -1.13 -10.91 22.95
N LEU A 187 -1.38 -9.65 22.66
CA LEU A 187 -0.41 -8.76 22.01
C LEU A 187 0.53 -8.09 23.02
N GLY A 188 0.26 -8.20 24.31
CA GLY A 188 1.04 -7.57 25.38
C GLY A 188 0.73 -6.09 25.59
N ALA A 189 1.34 -5.52 26.64
CA ALA A 189 1.22 -4.11 26.96
C ALA A 189 2.07 -3.22 26.06
N GLY A 190 1.60 -1.99 25.82
CA GLY A 190 2.32 -0.98 25.02
C GLY A 190 2.10 -1.10 23.52
N VAL A 191 1.27 -2.04 23.08
CA VAL A 191 0.85 -2.13 21.68
C VAL A 191 -0.18 -1.05 21.37
N THR A 192 -0.08 -0.48 20.20
CA THR A 192 -1.07 0.46 19.67
C THR A 192 -1.51 0.02 18.28
N ILE A 193 -2.81 0.00 18.08
CA ILE A 193 -3.45 -0.37 16.82
C ILE A 193 -4.14 0.88 16.26
N TRP A 194 -3.95 1.16 14.99
CA TRP A 194 -4.75 2.13 14.23
C TRP A 194 -5.53 1.39 13.17
N ILE A 195 -6.79 1.75 13.03
CA ILE A 195 -7.65 1.27 11.95
C ILE A 195 -8.27 2.44 11.22
N ASP A 196 -8.48 2.26 9.92
CA ASP A 196 -9.01 3.31 9.07
C ASP A 196 -9.76 2.71 7.86
N ASP A 197 -10.87 3.35 7.49
CA ASP A 197 -11.62 3.13 6.24
C ASP A 197 -12.04 1.68 5.98
N ILE A 198 -13.07 1.20 6.69
CA ILE A 198 -13.65 -0.13 6.49
C ILE A 198 -14.69 -0.07 5.37
N VAL A 199 -14.46 -0.84 4.30
CA VAL A 199 -15.24 -0.79 3.06
C VAL A 199 -15.59 -2.19 2.58
N ALA A 200 -16.85 -2.41 2.21
CA ALA A 200 -17.26 -3.59 1.47
C ALA A 200 -17.01 -3.36 -0.03
N VAL A 201 -16.45 -4.35 -0.71
CA VAL A 201 -16.08 -4.29 -2.12
C VAL A 201 -16.62 -5.51 -2.84
N ALA A 202 -17.21 -5.31 -4.02
CA ALA A 202 -17.59 -6.41 -4.88
C ALA A 202 -16.36 -7.05 -5.53
N ASN A 203 -16.45 -8.34 -5.82
CA ASN A 203 -15.34 -9.17 -6.27
C ASN A 203 -14.54 -8.57 -7.43
N ASP A 204 -13.31 -9.01 -7.50
CA ASP A 204 -12.22 -8.63 -8.40
C ASP A 204 -12.49 -8.73 -9.91
N THR A 205 -13.71 -9.02 -10.32
CA THR A 205 -14.12 -8.95 -11.74
C THR A 205 -14.25 -7.52 -12.27
N ALA A 206 -14.30 -6.52 -11.40
CA ALA A 206 -14.30 -5.12 -11.84
C ALA A 206 -12.92 -4.76 -12.42
N GLU A 207 -12.90 -4.42 -13.71
CA GLU A 207 -11.69 -3.97 -14.38
C GLU A 207 -11.17 -2.66 -13.76
N TRP A 208 -9.84 -2.60 -13.62
CA TRP A 208 -9.18 -1.38 -13.20
C TRP A 208 -9.11 -0.38 -14.35
N GLU A 209 -9.69 0.78 -14.17
CA GLU A 209 -9.60 1.88 -15.13
C GLU A 209 -8.42 2.79 -14.82
N THR A 210 -7.78 3.31 -15.85
CA THR A 210 -6.66 4.24 -15.68
C THR A 210 -7.18 5.66 -15.47
N LEU A 211 -6.79 6.30 -14.36
CA LEU A 211 -7.08 7.70 -14.12
C LEU A 211 -6.27 8.58 -15.07
N PRO A 212 -6.89 9.40 -15.92
CA PRO A 212 -6.19 10.28 -16.84
C PRO A 212 -5.16 11.17 -16.15
N ARG A 213 -3.98 11.35 -16.76
CA ARG A 213 -2.88 12.14 -16.17
C ARG A 213 -3.26 13.58 -15.83
N ARG A 214 -4.20 14.16 -16.54
CA ARG A 214 -4.74 15.50 -16.28
C ARG A 214 -5.52 15.62 -14.96
N ASN A 215 -5.98 14.49 -14.44
CA ASN A 215 -6.82 14.42 -13.23
C ASN A 215 -6.01 14.33 -11.94
N TRP A 216 -4.68 14.32 -12.01
CA TRP A 216 -3.82 14.24 -10.85
C TRP A 216 -2.46 14.91 -11.09
N ARG A 217 -1.79 15.29 -10.02
CA ARG A 217 -0.44 15.83 -10.00
C ARG A 217 0.31 15.35 -8.77
N ILE A 218 1.62 15.49 -8.78
CA ILE A 218 2.50 15.12 -7.65
C ILE A 218 3.05 16.40 -7.03
N ASP A 219 2.90 16.52 -5.72
CA ASP A 219 3.65 17.43 -4.88
C ASP A 219 4.94 16.73 -4.45
N LYS A 220 6.06 17.13 -5.03
CA LYS A 220 7.34 16.45 -4.78
C LYS A 220 7.91 16.77 -3.40
N GLU A 221 7.60 17.94 -2.84
CA GLU A 221 8.10 18.38 -1.54
C GLU A 221 7.38 17.63 -0.41
N ALA A 222 6.07 17.57 -0.49
CA ALA A 222 5.24 16.85 0.50
C ALA A 222 5.16 15.34 0.24
N ARG A 223 5.60 14.86 -0.93
CA ARG A 223 5.40 13.48 -1.42
C ARG A 223 3.93 13.08 -1.50
N ASP A 224 3.08 14.02 -1.90
CA ASP A 224 1.66 13.78 -2.04
C ASP A 224 1.23 13.62 -3.50
N LEU A 225 0.31 12.71 -3.71
CA LEU A 225 -0.54 12.67 -4.87
C LEU A 225 -1.71 13.63 -4.65
N ILE A 226 -1.89 14.59 -5.54
CA ILE A 226 -2.99 15.55 -5.47
C ILE A 226 -3.95 15.28 -6.63
N LEU A 227 -5.21 15.03 -6.32
CA LEU A 227 -6.28 14.94 -7.30
C LEU A 227 -6.76 16.34 -7.70
N THR A 228 -7.04 16.53 -8.98
CA THR A 228 -7.83 17.68 -9.44
C THR A 228 -9.29 17.46 -9.06
N ARG A 229 -10.13 18.47 -9.23
CA ARG A 229 -11.57 18.34 -8.99
C ARG A 229 -12.18 17.21 -9.84
N ASP A 230 -11.85 17.18 -11.14
CA ASP A 230 -12.35 16.12 -12.03
C ASP A 230 -11.83 14.73 -11.60
N GLY A 231 -10.58 14.65 -11.10
CA GLY A 231 -10.02 13.43 -10.55
C GLY A 231 -10.75 12.99 -9.28
N GLN A 232 -11.06 13.91 -8.40
CA GLN A 232 -11.84 13.64 -7.19
C GLN A 232 -13.26 13.19 -7.52
N ASP A 233 -13.92 13.84 -8.46
CA ASP A 233 -15.27 13.47 -8.90
C ASP A 233 -15.26 12.08 -9.59
N THR A 234 -14.20 11.75 -10.32
CA THR A 234 -14.02 10.46 -10.96
C THR A 234 -13.80 9.34 -9.93
N ILE A 235 -12.88 9.55 -8.98
CA ILE A 235 -12.56 8.55 -7.96
C ILE A 235 -13.73 8.40 -6.97
N GLY A 236 -14.33 9.47 -6.51
CA GLY A 236 -15.45 9.43 -5.56
C GLY A 236 -15.09 8.60 -4.32
N TYR A 237 -15.79 7.47 -4.13
CA TYR A 237 -15.54 6.50 -3.05
C TYR A 237 -14.83 5.24 -3.53
N HIS A 238 -14.10 5.31 -4.66
CA HIS A 238 -13.46 4.16 -5.27
C HIS A 238 -12.11 3.84 -4.64
N LEU A 239 -11.78 2.56 -4.73
CA LEU A 239 -10.42 2.11 -4.46
C LEU A 239 -9.51 2.62 -5.56
N MET A 240 -8.43 3.25 -5.16
CA MET A 240 -7.39 3.76 -6.04
C MET A 240 -6.10 2.95 -5.85
N LYS A 241 -5.43 2.63 -6.93
CA LYS A 241 -4.17 1.90 -6.97
C LYS A 241 -3.10 2.75 -7.64
N ILE A 242 -1.97 2.92 -6.96
CA ILE A 242 -0.80 3.58 -7.53
C ILE A 242 0.14 2.51 -8.09
N LYS A 243 0.48 2.61 -9.37
CA LYS A 243 1.52 1.81 -10.01
C LYS A 243 2.72 2.68 -10.32
N GLY A 244 3.86 2.22 -9.87
CA GLY A 244 5.10 2.99 -9.99
C GLY A 244 6.33 2.12 -10.07
N GLY A 245 7.43 2.66 -9.64
CA GLY A 245 8.68 1.95 -9.48
C GLY A 245 9.50 2.57 -8.38
N ASP A 246 10.34 1.78 -7.77
CA ASP A 246 11.34 2.25 -6.83
C ASP A 246 12.75 2.17 -7.43
N LYS A 247 13.67 2.85 -6.79
CA LYS A 247 15.08 2.76 -7.16
C LYS A 247 15.60 1.37 -6.79
N PRO A 248 16.40 0.75 -7.66
CA PRO A 248 17.05 -0.50 -7.31
C PRO A 248 17.82 -0.37 -6.00
N ALA A 249 17.79 -1.40 -5.18
CA ALA A 249 18.54 -1.44 -3.94
C ALA A 249 20.05 -1.21 -4.18
N LEU A 250 20.71 -0.55 -3.25
CA LEU A 250 22.16 -0.42 -3.27
C LEU A 250 22.78 -1.80 -3.05
N LEU A 251 23.64 -2.24 -3.96
CA LEU A 251 24.41 -3.47 -3.78
C LEU A 251 25.34 -3.32 -2.59
N GLY A 252 25.21 -4.16 -1.59
CA GLY A 252 26.17 -4.33 -0.51
C GLY A 252 27.40 -5.14 -0.97
N SER A 253 28.42 -5.22 -0.12
CA SER A 253 29.67 -5.97 -0.44
C SER A 253 29.44 -7.46 -0.66
N ASP A 254 28.41 -8.03 -0.05
CA ASP A 254 28.12 -9.46 -0.06
C ASP A 254 26.83 -9.81 -0.87
N ASP A 255 26.21 -8.81 -1.50
CA ASP A 255 25.02 -9.06 -2.31
C ASP A 255 25.38 -9.80 -3.59
N THR A 256 24.80 -10.96 -3.75
CA THR A 256 24.94 -11.81 -4.93
C THR A 256 23.86 -11.55 -5.98
N GLY A 257 22.82 -10.84 -5.62
CA GLY A 257 21.67 -10.49 -6.48
C GLY A 257 21.63 -9.03 -6.88
N THR A 258 21.34 -8.75 -8.13
CA THR A 258 21.02 -7.41 -8.62
C THR A 258 19.70 -7.43 -9.35
N GLU A 259 18.84 -6.45 -9.06
CA GLU A 259 17.57 -6.22 -9.75
C GLU A 259 17.79 -5.68 -11.17
N VAL A 260 18.99 -5.22 -11.45
CA VAL A 260 19.40 -4.75 -12.77
C VAL A 260 20.12 -5.88 -13.51
N SER A 261 19.86 -6.01 -14.81
CA SER A 261 20.51 -7.05 -15.64
C SER A 261 22.03 -7.08 -15.42
N GLU A 262 22.58 -8.24 -15.08
CA GLU A 262 24.00 -8.45 -14.86
C GLU A 262 24.83 -7.99 -16.06
N ASN A 263 24.39 -8.31 -17.27
CA ASN A 263 25.09 -7.89 -18.49
C ASN A 263 25.18 -6.37 -18.62
N PHE A 264 24.13 -5.66 -18.21
CA PHE A 264 24.14 -4.20 -18.20
C PHE A 264 25.11 -3.64 -17.13
N VAL A 265 25.07 -4.22 -15.91
CA VAL A 265 25.94 -3.81 -14.81
C VAL A 265 27.42 -3.97 -15.21
N ILE A 266 27.78 -5.15 -15.73
CA ILE A 266 29.15 -5.46 -16.18
C ILE A 266 29.59 -4.49 -17.30
N ALA A 267 28.78 -4.38 -18.36
CA ALA A 267 29.13 -3.53 -19.49
C ALA A 267 29.31 -2.07 -19.10
N ASN A 268 28.40 -1.54 -18.28
CA ASN A 268 28.46 -0.14 -17.84
C ASN A 268 29.62 0.11 -16.86
N THR A 269 29.90 -0.82 -15.96
CA THR A 269 31.02 -0.71 -15.01
C THR A 269 32.36 -0.69 -15.73
N VAL A 270 32.57 -1.59 -16.70
CA VAL A 270 33.78 -1.66 -17.50
C VAL A 270 33.94 -0.36 -18.32
N ASN A 271 32.87 0.13 -18.93
CA ASN A 271 32.92 1.40 -19.68
C ASN A 271 33.31 2.58 -18.79
N LEU A 272 32.70 2.71 -17.62
CA LEU A 272 33.00 3.76 -16.64
C LEU A 272 34.45 3.66 -16.12
N ALA A 273 34.93 2.43 -15.84
CA ALA A 273 36.32 2.20 -15.42
C ALA A 273 37.32 2.61 -16.50
N LEU A 274 37.05 2.28 -17.76
CA LEU A 274 37.89 2.69 -18.89
C LEU A 274 37.94 4.22 -19.08
N ILE A 275 36.82 4.91 -18.88
CA ILE A 275 36.75 6.37 -18.94
C ILE A 275 37.49 7.00 -17.77
N SER A 276 37.29 6.48 -16.54
CA SER A 276 37.93 7.07 -15.33
C SER A 276 39.44 6.89 -15.25
N THR A 277 39.97 5.82 -15.87
CA THR A 277 41.43 5.52 -15.82
C THR A 277 42.23 6.22 -16.93
N SER A 278 41.73 7.27 -17.53
CA SER A 278 42.29 7.93 -18.72
C SER A 278 43.61 8.72 -18.51
N GLY A 279 44.34 8.49 -17.42
CA GLY A 279 45.55 9.27 -17.10
C GLY A 279 46.84 8.49 -16.79
N GLY A 280 46.90 7.18 -17.03
CA GLY A 280 48.12 6.40 -16.73
C GLY A 280 49.14 6.40 -17.87
N PRO A 281 50.48 6.55 -17.57
CA PRO A 281 51.50 6.66 -18.58
C PRO A 281 51.82 5.39 -19.38
N ALA A 282 51.16 4.29 -19.11
CA ALA A 282 51.45 2.96 -19.68
C ALA A 282 50.41 2.38 -20.63
N THR A 283 49.42 3.15 -21.06
CA THR A 283 48.33 2.64 -21.91
C THR A 283 48.21 3.39 -23.22
N ASP A 284 48.19 2.63 -24.31
CA ASP A 284 47.93 3.15 -25.66
C ASP A 284 46.52 3.84 -25.68
N PRO A 285 46.47 5.17 -25.94
CA PRO A 285 45.23 5.91 -25.92
C PRO A 285 44.25 5.49 -27.02
N ASP A 286 44.74 4.94 -28.12
CA ASP A 286 43.88 4.51 -29.23
C ASP A 286 43.21 3.15 -28.93
N ALA A 287 43.95 2.23 -28.31
CA ALA A 287 43.42 0.98 -27.83
C ALA A 287 42.35 1.19 -26.76
N LYS A 288 42.53 2.17 -25.87
CA LYS A 288 41.52 2.56 -24.86
C LYS A 288 40.27 3.13 -25.50
N ARG A 289 40.38 3.99 -26.49
CA ARG A 289 39.22 4.55 -27.20
C ARG A 289 38.42 3.48 -27.88
N GLN A 290 39.08 2.51 -28.53
CA GLN A 290 38.38 1.38 -29.18
C GLN A 290 37.69 0.50 -28.16
N LEU A 291 38.31 0.17 -27.03
CA LEU A 291 37.72 -0.59 -25.95
C LEU A 291 36.54 0.14 -25.32
N SER A 292 36.66 1.44 -25.04
CA SER A 292 35.56 2.25 -24.50
C SER A 292 34.40 2.32 -25.47
N ALA A 293 34.61 2.49 -26.76
CA ALA A 293 33.61 2.49 -27.80
C ALA A 293 32.92 1.12 -27.90
N TYR A 294 33.65 0.01 -27.80
CA TYR A 294 33.08 -1.34 -27.76
C TYR A 294 32.17 -1.53 -26.55
N TRP A 295 32.64 -1.20 -25.35
CA TRP A 295 31.84 -1.37 -24.13
C TRP A 295 30.66 -0.40 -24.05
N ALA A 296 30.79 0.80 -24.58
CA ALA A 296 29.64 1.70 -24.75
C ALA A 296 28.56 1.09 -25.66
N ALA A 297 28.96 0.44 -26.76
CA ALA A 297 28.02 -0.27 -27.62
C ALA A 297 27.39 -1.49 -26.93
N GLN A 298 28.14 -2.24 -26.09
CA GLN A 298 27.60 -3.33 -25.30
C GLN A 298 26.61 -2.83 -24.23
N THR A 299 26.91 -1.70 -23.57
CA THR A 299 26.00 -1.05 -22.62
C THR A 299 24.67 -0.69 -23.29
N GLU A 300 24.74 -0.09 -24.50
CA GLU A 300 23.53 0.24 -25.26
C GLU A 300 22.75 -0.98 -25.73
N ARG A 301 23.41 -2.06 -26.09
CA ARG A 301 22.75 -3.34 -26.43
C ARG A 301 22.08 -3.95 -25.20
N ALA A 302 22.76 -4.01 -24.07
CA ALA A 302 22.21 -4.53 -22.84
C ALA A 302 21.04 -3.66 -22.36
N ARG A 303 21.14 -2.34 -22.47
CA ARG A 303 20.05 -1.41 -22.19
C ARG A 303 18.80 -1.68 -23.05
N LYS A 304 19.00 -1.90 -24.34
CA LYS A 304 17.89 -2.22 -25.25
C LYS A 304 17.28 -3.59 -25.05
N ALA A 305 18.04 -4.53 -24.47
CA ALA A 305 17.58 -5.87 -24.12
C ALA A 305 16.82 -5.91 -22.79
N LEU A 306 16.92 -4.87 -21.94
CA LEU A 306 16.09 -4.76 -20.76
C LEU A 306 14.63 -4.67 -21.22
N PRO A 307 13.72 -5.47 -20.62
CA PRO A 307 12.30 -5.33 -20.92
C PRO A 307 11.91 -3.91 -20.55
N PHE A 308 11.66 -3.10 -21.55
CA PHE A 308 11.06 -1.80 -21.32
C PHE A 308 9.71 -2.06 -20.68
N LEU A 309 9.52 -1.58 -19.48
CA LEU A 309 8.20 -1.14 -19.07
C LEU A 309 7.86 -0.02 -20.06
N VAL A 310 7.28 -0.43 -21.19
CA VAL A 310 6.75 0.49 -22.15
C VAL A 310 5.69 1.27 -21.40
N ASN A 311 6.01 2.52 -21.08
CA ASN A 311 4.95 3.48 -20.85
C ASN A 311 4.08 3.37 -22.09
N ALA A 312 2.96 2.68 -21.98
CA ALA A 312 1.96 2.71 -23.01
C ALA A 312 1.64 4.19 -23.17
N ARG A 313 2.23 4.81 -24.19
CA ARG A 313 1.75 6.09 -24.67
C ARG A 313 0.30 5.79 -25.01
N SER A 314 -0.62 6.30 -24.20
CA SER A 314 -1.99 6.44 -24.63
C SER A 314 -1.90 7.24 -25.93
N VAL A 315 -2.07 6.54 -27.04
CA VAL A 315 -2.35 7.18 -28.31
C VAL A 315 -3.74 7.74 -28.11
N GLU A 316 -3.83 9.08 -28.09
CA GLU A 316 -5.08 9.80 -28.14
C GLU A 316 -5.89 9.41 -29.38
#